data_901fb3c938f4147adee0837f2b6bfe9f
#
_entry.id   901fb3c938f4147adee0837f2b6bfe9f
#
_cell.length_a   1.000
_cell.length_b   1.000
_cell.length_c   1.000
_cell.angle_alpha   90.00
_cell.angle_beta   90.00
_cell.angle_gamma   90.00
#
_symmetry.space_group_name_H-M   'P 1'
#
loop_
_entity.id
_entity.type
_entity.pdbx_description
1 polymer ?
#
loop_
_entity_poly.entity_id
_entity_poly.type
_entity_poly.pdbx_seq_one_letter_code
_entity_poly.pdbx_strand_id
1 'polypeptide(L)'
;MNQEQDIKTLKQIEFNKREERLKTAIPQKLIYEPTENKKLHITYVMTWTGVCGGSKIILEHANKLTARGHKITIISHDKKPIWFKMNDSIQFIEVPWGQTLCESIPKCDVIVATYWREIYECIEQKIAPVIYFEQGDYHLFDLEKLDNRTYEYIKKQLEVVQFVYTV
;
A
#
# COMPACT_ATOMS: atom_id res chain seq x y z
N MET A 1 2.08 -16.38 26.44
CA MET A 1 2.73 -15.97 25.17
C MET A 1 2.39 -14.51 24.97
N ASN A 2 3.35 -13.65 24.65
CA ASN A 2 3.15 -12.19 24.66
C ASN A 2 2.61 -11.77 23.29
N GLN A 3 1.52 -11.02 23.23
CA GLN A 3 0.82 -10.59 22.01
C GLN A 3 1.75 -9.87 21.01
N GLU A 4 2.76 -9.14 21.52
CA GLU A 4 3.79 -8.50 20.69
C GLU A 4 4.71 -9.51 19.98
N GLN A 5 5.04 -10.61 20.66
CA GLN A 5 5.88 -11.67 20.08
C GLN A 5 5.15 -12.38 18.93
N ASP A 6 3.84 -12.58 19.09
CA ASP A 6 3.00 -13.20 18.06
C ASP A 6 2.90 -12.31 16.82
N ILE A 7 2.71 -11.00 16.98
CA ILE A 7 2.68 -10.04 15.85
C ILE A 7 4.03 -9.97 15.11
N LYS A 8 5.15 -9.97 15.85
CA LYS A 8 6.49 -9.97 15.23
C LYS A 8 6.71 -11.21 14.37
N THR A 9 6.28 -12.36 14.87
CA THR A 9 6.36 -13.63 14.12
C THR A 9 5.50 -13.59 12.86
N LEU A 10 4.27 -13.08 12.95
CA LEU A 10 3.37 -12.95 11.80
C LEU A 10 3.95 -12.01 10.74
N LYS A 11 4.52 -10.87 11.14
CA LYS A 11 5.21 -9.94 10.22
C LYS A 11 6.36 -10.61 9.46
N GLN A 12 7.14 -11.44 10.16
CA GLN A 12 8.24 -12.17 9.53
C GLN A 12 7.74 -13.23 8.54
N ILE A 13 6.66 -13.93 8.88
CA ILE A 13 6.03 -14.91 7.99
C ILE A 13 5.50 -14.21 6.72
N GLU A 14 4.83 -13.07 6.86
CA GLU A 14 4.35 -12.29 5.72
C GLU A 14 5.51 -11.80 4.84
N PHE A 15 6.57 -11.28 5.44
CA PHE A 15 7.75 -10.86 4.69
C PHE A 15 8.33 -11.98 3.84
N ASN A 16 8.52 -13.17 4.42
CA ASN A 16 9.04 -14.32 3.71
C ASN A 16 8.11 -14.75 2.56
N LYS A 17 6.80 -14.77 2.77
CA LYS A 17 5.82 -15.09 1.73
C LYS A 17 5.88 -14.10 0.56
N ARG A 18 5.96 -12.81 0.86
CA ARG A 18 6.07 -11.75 -0.15
C ARG A 18 7.35 -11.87 -0.97
N GLU A 19 8.48 -12.17 -0.31
CA GLU A 19 9.77 -12.37 -0.97
C GLU A 19 9.73 -13.56 -1.95
N GLU A 20 9.12 -14.68 -1.55
CA GLU A 20 8.96 -15.85 -2.44
C GLU A 20 8.09 -15.53 -3.66
N ARG A 21 6.96 -14.86 -3.47
CA ARG A 21 6.07 -14.45 -4.57
C ARG A 21 6.79 -13.52 -5.56
N LEU A 22 7.63 -12.63 -5.05
CA LEU A 22 8.34 -11.66 -5.87
C LEU A 22 9.37 -12.30 -6.82
N LYS A 23 9.84 -13.52 -6.54
CA LYS A 23 10.77 -14.25 -7.41
C LYS A 23 10.18 -14.56 -8.80
N THR A 24 8.87 -14.72 -8.87
CA THR A 24 8.14 -15.01 -10.12
C THR A 24 7.26 -13.85 -10.56
N ALA A 25 7.51 -12.66 -10.03
CA ALA A 25 6.70 -11.49 -10.29
C ALA A 25 6.76 -11.07 -11.76
N ILE A 26 5.61 -10.77 -12.31
CA ILE A 26 5.47 -10.22 -13.66
C ILE A 26 5.12 -8.74 -13.53
N PRO A 27 5.85 -7.84 -14.20
CA PRO A 27 5.53 -6.43 -14.20
C PRO A 27 4.12 -6.17 -14.70
N GLN A 28 3.41 -5.28 -14.03
CA GLN A 28 2.08 -4.90 -14.50
C GLN A 28 2.19 -4.16 -15.84
N LYS A 29 1.25 -4.43 -16.72
CA LYS A 29 1.07 -3.67 -17.96
C LYS A 29 -0.17 -2.80 -17.79
N LEU A 30 0.00 -1.49 -17.79
CA LEU A 30 -1.11 -0.56 -17.78
C LEU A 30 -1.47 -0.18 -19.21
N ILE A 31 -2.74 -0.35 -19.54
CA ILE A 31 -3.33 0.23 -20.73
C ILE A 31 -3.89 1.57 -20.30
N TYR A 32 -3.36 2.65 -20.85
CA TYR A 32 -3.85 4.00 -20.58
C TYR A 32 -5.04 4.29 -21.50
N GLU A 33 -6.22 4.34 -20.92
CA GLU A 33 -7.40 4.88 -21.58
C GLU A 33 -7.76 6.20 -20.88
N PRO A 34 -7.61 7.35 -21.56
CA PRO A 34 -7.97 8.62 -20.95
C PRO A 34 -9.47 8.66 -20.67
N THR A 35 -9.83 8.86 -19.42
CA THR A 35 -11.22 9.04 -18.99
C THR A 35 -11.41 10.47 -18.48
N GLU A 36 -12.17 11.28 -19.24
CA GLU A 36 -12.48 12.63 -18.82
C GLU A 36 -13.48 12.63 -17.65
N ASN A 37 -13.20 13.43 -16.62
CA ASN A 37 -14.10 13.78 -15.51
C ASN A 37 -14.80 12.62 -14.76
N LYS A 38 -14.24 11.42 -14.79
CA LYS A 38 -14.83 10.27 -14.13
C LYS A 38 -14.56 10.31 -12.63
N LYS A 39 -15.59 10.08 -11.82
CA LYS A 39 -15.41 9.79 -10.39
C LYS A 39 -14.89 8.36 -10.24
N LEU A 40 -13.80 8.21 -9.52
CA LEU A 40 -13.10 6.95 -9.35
C LEU A 40 -13.34 6.38 -7.96
N HIS A 41 -13.30 5.07 -7.85
CA HIS A 41 -13.10 4.36 -6.59
C HIS A 41 -11.61 4.06 -6.43
N ILE A 42 -10.96 4.69 -5.46
CA ILE A 42 -9.53 4.58 -5.18
C ILE A 42 -9.35 3.86 -3.86
N THR A 43 -8.54 2.80 -3.87
CA THR A 43 -8.22 2.02 -2.66
C THR A 43 -6.77 2.25 -2.26
N TYR A 44 -6.54 2.81 -1.08
CA TYR A 44 -5.23 2.93 -0.45
C TYR A 44 -4.94 1.68 0.37
N VAL A 45 -3.77 1.10 0.16
CA VAL A 45 -3.26 -0.02 0.95
C VAL A 45 -2.15 0.51 1.84
N MET A 46 -2.38 0.48 3.15
CA MET A 46 -1.49 1.03 4.18
C MET A 46 -1.26 -0.01 5.26
N THR A 47 -0.07 -0.57 5.38
CA THR A 47 0.21 -1.50 6.48
C THR A 47 -0.02 -0.86 7.85
N TRP A 48 0.28 0.43 8.00
CA TRP A 48 0.32 1.13 9.28
C TRP A 48 -0.31 2.52 9.21
N THR A 49 -1.08 2.89 10.22
CA THR A 49 -1.80 4.17 10.32
C THR A 49 -1.41 5.00 11.56
N GLY A 50 -0.30 4.68 12.20
CA GLY A 50 0.21 5.41 13.36
C GLY A 50 0.59 6.85 13.06
N VAL A 51 0.88 7.62 14.10
CA VAL A 51 1.20 9.06 14.00
C VAL A 51 2.56 9.26 13.34
N CYS A 52 2.56 9.63 12.06
CA CYS A 52 3.76 10.05 11.34
C CYS A 52 3.41 10.93 10.14
N GLY A 53 4.42 11.57 9.54
CA GLY A 53 4.24 12.43 8.36
C GLY A 53 3.63 11.67 7.16
N GLY A 54 4.14 10.47 6.89
CA GLY A 54 3.66 9.63 5.79
C GLY A 54 2.19 9.27 5.92
N SER A 55 1.78 8.75 7.07
CA SER A 55 0.36 8.43 7.32
C SER A 55 -0.52 9.67 7.22
N LYS A 56 -0.07 10.82 7.74
CA LYS A 56 -0.82 12.07 7.65
C LYS A 56 -1.06 12.50 6.20
N ILE A 57 -0.04 12.46 5.36
CA ILE A 57 -0.15 12.83 3.94
C ILE A 57 -1.16 11.93 3.21
N ILE A 58 -1.12 10.62 3.42
CA ILE A 58 -2.06 9.69 2.81
C ILE A 58 -3.50 9.99 3.24
N LEU A 59 -3.71 10.18 4.53
CA LEU A 59 -5.04 10.48 5.08
C LEU A 59 -5.58 11.84 4.59
N GLU A 60 -4.72 12.85 4.45
CA GLU A 60 -5.09 14.12 3.83
C GLU A 60 -5.44 13.98 2.36
N HIS A 61 -4.68 13.19 1.60
CA HIS A 61 -5.00 12.85 0.21
C HIS A 61 -6.37 12.20 0.12
N ALA A 62 -6.63 11.20 0.95
CA ALA A 62 -7.92 10.51 1.00
C ALA A 62 -9.07 11.49 1.25
N ASN A 63 -8.93 12.40 2.23
CA ASN A 63 -9.92 13.43 2.51
C ASN A 63 -10.14 14.39 1.32
N LYS A 64 -9.05 14.86 0.68
CA LYS A 64 -9.13 15.79 -0.45
C LYS A 64 -9.77 15.14 -1.68
N LEU A 65 -9.45 13.88 -1.98
CA LEU A 65 -10.05 13.15 -3.09
C LEU A 65 -11.53 12.85 -2.82
N THR A 66 -11.89 12.53 -1.58
CA THR A 66 -13.28 12.39 -1.17
C THR A 66 -14.06 13.70 -1.37
N ALA A 67 -13.48 14.84 -0.97
CA ALA A 67 -14.09 16.15 -1.17
C ALA A 67 -14.27 16.51 -2.66
N ARG A 68 -13.44 15.95 -3.54
CA ARG A 68 -13.56 16.05 -5.01
C ARG A 68 -14.58 15.06 -5.59
N GLY A 69 -15.21 14.24 -4.76
CA GLY A 69 -16.27 13.29 -5.13
C GLY A 69 -15.80 11.92 -5.56
N HIS A 70 -14.53 11.56 -5.32
CA HIS A 70 -14.07 10.18 -5.48
C HIS A 70 -14.53 9.32 -4.31
N LYS A 71 -14.78 8.03 -4.56
CA LYS A 71 -15.00 7.04 -3.52
C LYS A 71 -13.64 6.56 -3.02
N ILE A 72 -13.41 6.59 -1.72
CA ILE A 72 -12.14 6.19 -1.13
C ILE A 72 -12.34 5.02 -0.18
N THR A 73 -11.48 4.02 -0.32
CA THR A 73 -11.30 2.93 0.65
C THR A 73 -9.86 2.96 1.16
N ILE A 74 -9.67 2.76 2.46
CA ILE A 74 -8.37 2.55 3.09
C ILE A 74 -8.38 1.17 3.71
N ILE A 75 -7.33 0.38 3.46
CA ILE A 75 -7.14 -0.96 4.02
C ILE A 75 -5.89 -0.94 4.86
N SER A 76 -5.95 -1.45 6.10
CA SER A 76 -4.81 -1.46 7.00
C SER A 76 -4.86 -2.65 7.96
N HIS A 77 -3.67 -3.07 8.46
CA HIS A 77 -3.59 -3.96 9.62
C HIS A 77 -3.86 -3.25 10.94
N ASP A 78 -3.74 -1.92 10.94
CA ASP A 78 -4.05 -1.10 12.11
C ASP A 78 -5.53 -0.71 12.14
N LYS A 79 -5.96 -0.29 13.32
CA LYS A 79 -7.28 0.31 13.51
C LYS A 79 -7.41 1.65 12.81
N LYS A 80 -8.65 2.03 12.51
CA LYS A 80 -8.96 3.38 12.02
C LYS A 80 -8.33 4.42 12.96
N PRO A 81 -7.50 5.35 12.45
CA PRO A 81 -6.80 6.30 13.29
C PRO A 81 -7.76 7.28 13.97
N ILE A 82 -7.62 7.43 15.29
CA ILE A 82 -8.40 8.41 16.07
C ILE A 82 -7.71 9.77 16.16
N TRP A 83 -6.41 9.81 15.86
CA TRP A 83 -5.58 11.02 15.91
C TRP A 83 -5.77 11.94 14.70
N PHE A 84 -6.44 11.45 13.66
CA PHE A 84 -6.67 12.18 12.42
C PHE A 84 -8.17 12.18 12.07
N LYS A 85 -8.72 13.34 11.76
CA LYS A 85 -10.13 13.48 11.37
C LYS A 85 -10.30 13.06 9.91
N MET A 86 -10.74 11.83 9.70
CA MET A 86 -11.12 11.32 8.39
C MET A 86 -12.52 11.74 8.01
N ASN A 87 -12.76 11.94 6.70
CA ASN A 87 -14.10 12.13 6.18
C ASN A 87 -14.95 10.87 6.42
N ASP A 88 -16.18 11.03 6.89
CA ASP A 88 -17.06 9.92 7.29
C ASP A 88 -17.46 9.01 6.11
N SER A 89 -17.38 9.49 4.87
CA SER A 89 -17.65 8.69 3.67
C SER A 89 -16.48 7.81 3.23
N ILE A 90 -15.30 7.95 3.84
CA ILE A 90 -14.17 7.06 3.58
C ILE A 90 -14.45 5.71 4.24
N GLN A 91 -14.47 4.66 3.44
CA GLN A 91 -14.52 3.29 3.93
C GLN A 91 -13.14 2.90 4.51
N PHE A 92 -13.13 2.40 5.74
CA PHE A 92 -11.92 1.88 6.37
C PHE A 92 -12.10 0.39 6.64
N ILE A 93 -11.16 -0.43 6.19
CA ILE A 93 -11.17 -1.89 6.35
C ILE A 93 -9.97 -2.28 7.20
N GLU A 94 -10.24 -2.84 8.38
CA GLU A 94 -9.22 -3.40 9.26
C GLU A 94 -9.00 -4.88 8.89
N VAL A 95 -7.77 -5.25 8.59
CA VAL A 95 -7.38 -6.62 8.26
C VAL A 95 -6.48 -7.15 9.39
N PRO A 96 -6.88 -8.19 10.11
CA PRO A 96 -6.05 -8.74 11.18
C PRO A 96 -4.67 -9.19 10.69
N TRP A 97 -3.66 -9.02 11.53
CA TRP A 97 -2.35 -9.61 11.27
C TRP A 97 -2.46 -11.14 11.09
N GLY A 98 -1.75 -11.67 10.12
CA GLY A 98 -1.81 -13.08 9.72
C GLY A 98 -2.74 -13.34 8.53
N GLN A 99 -3.59 -12.37 8.15
CA GLN A 99 -4.31 -12.37 6.89
C GLN A 99 -3.58 -11.49 5.88
N THR A 100 -3.69 -11.81 4.61
CA THR A 100 -3.07 -11.04 3.53
C THR A 100 -3.83 -9.73 3.33
N LEU A 101 -3.15 -8.60 3.50
CA LEU A 101 -3.73 -7.27 3.44
C LEU A 101 -4.46 -7.03 2.10
N CYS A 102 -3.80 -7.37 1.00
CA CYS A 102 -4.28 -7.08 -0.35
C CYS A 102 -5.47 -7.96 -0.81
N GLU A 103 -5.68 -9.11 -0.18
CA GLU A 103 -6.87 -9.95 -0.45
C GLU A 103 -8.19 -9.27 -0.03
N SER A 104 -8.12 -8.24 0.81
CA SER A 104 -9.28 -7.46 1.23
C SER A 104 -9.59 -6.27 0.31
N ILE A 105 -8.87 -6.11 -0.80
CA ILE A 105 -9.10 -5.01 -1.76
C ILE A 105 -10.46 -5.20 -2.44
N PRO A 106 -11.39 -4.25 -2.31
CA PRO A 106 -12.66 -4.32 -3.00
C PRO A 106 -12.49 -4.02 -4.50
N LYS A 107 -13.51 -4.31 -5.30
CA LYS A 107 -13.54 -3.83 -6.70
C LYS A 107 -13.40 -2.31 -6.72
N CYS A 108 -12.38 -1.81 -7.41
CA CYS A 108 -12.05 -0.38 -7.49
C CYS A 108 -11.46 -0.05 -8.87
N ASP A 109 -11.23 1.24 -9.12
CA ASP A 109 -10.66 1.71 -10.39
C ASP A 109 -9.14 1.89 -10.31
N VAL A 110 -8.60 2.15 -9.11
CA VAL A 110 -7.16 2.35 -8.87
C VAL A 110 -6.80 1.83 -7.48
N ILE A 111 -5.67 1.16 -7.38
CA ILE A 111 -5.05 0.76 -6.11
C ILE A 111 -3.80 1.63 -5.90
N VAL A 112 -3.67 2.19 -4.71
CA VAL A 112 -2.49 2.96 -4.29
C VAL A 112 -1.77 2.18 -3.20
N ALA A 113 -0.64 1.58 -3.55
CA ALA A 113 0.29 1.00 -2.59
C ALA A 113 1.06 2.16 -1.93
N THR A 114 1.03 2.24 -0.60
CA THR A 114 1.65 3.34 0.15
C THR A 114 2.98 2.97 0.77
N TYR A 115 3.36 1.71 0.64
CA TYR A 115 4.63 1.20 1.08
C TYR A 115 5.14 0.16 0.06
N TRP A 116 6.44 0.14 -0.21
CA TRP A 116 7.03 -0.74 -1.23
C TRP A 116 6.71 -2.23 -1.03
N ARG A 117 6.45 -2.68 0.21
CA ARG A 117 6.14 -4.09 0.51
C ARG A 117 4.83 -4.58 -0.11
N GLU A 118 3.86 -3.70 -0.29
CA GLU A 118 2.54 -4.06 -0.81
C GLU A 118 2.45 -4.01 -2.34
N ILE A 119 3.45 -3.47 -3.04
CA ILE A 119 3.36 -3.21 -4.49
C ILE A 119 2.97 -4.47 -5.26
N TYR A 120 3.78 -5.51 -5.19
CA TYR A 120 3.52 -6.72 -5.97
C TYR A 120 2.29 -7.48 -5.46
N GLU A 121 2.08 -7.50 -4.17
CA GLU A 121 0.89 -8.11 -3.56
C GLU A 121 -0.41 -7.46 -4.04
N CYS A 122 -0.42 -6.14 -4.27
CA CYS A 122 -1.52 -5.43 -4.92
C CYS A 122 -1.68 -5.82 -6.39
N ILE A 123 -0.55 -5.92 -7.14
CA ILE A 123 -0.54 -6.29 -8.56
C ILE A 123 -1.09 -7.70 -8.77
N GLU A 124 -0.74 -8.66 -7.92
CA GLU A 124 -1.22 -10.04 -7.98
C GLU A 124 -2.74 -10.16 -7.89
N GLN A 125 -3.42 -9.24 -7.22
CA GLN A 125 -4.89 -9.28 -7.09
C GLN A 125 -5.59 -9.08 -8.44
N LYS A 126 -4.96 -8.44 -9.41
CA LYS A 126 -5.51 -8.19 -10.76
C LYS A 126 -6.87 -7.49 -10.74
N ILE A 127 -7.13 -6.68 -9.73
CA ILE A 127 -8.40 -5.97 -9.53
C ILE A 127 -8.42 -4.65 -10.33
N ALA A 128 -7.32 -3.88 -10.22
CA ALA A 128 -7.19 -2.55 -10.81
C ALA A 128 -5.71 -2.21 -11.03
N PRO A 129 -5.39 -1.18 -11.84
CA PRO A 129 -4.04 -0.64 -11.93
C PRO A 129 -3.50 -0.24 -10.55
N VAL A 130 -2.23 -0.57 -10.31
CA VAL A 130 -1.52 -0.26 -9.07
C VAL A 130 -0.57 0.91 -9.30
N ILE A 131 -0.64 1.90 -8.44
CA ILE A 131 0.26 3.04 -8.37
C ILE A 131 1.01 2.95 -7.05
N TYR A 132 2.32 3.16 -7.06
CA TYR A 132 3.11 3.30 -5.85
C TYR A 132 3.20 4.76 -5.45
N PHE A 133 2.79 5.07 -4.21
CA PHE A 133 2.93 6.38 -3.61
C PHE A 133 4.19 6.42 -2.74
N GLU A 134 5.28 6.86 -3.34
CA GLU A 134 6.59 6.96 -2.69
C GLU A 134 6.66 8.23 -1.82
N GLN A 135 7.15 8.11 -0.59
CA GLN A 135 7.19 9.17 0.40
C GLN A 135 8.58 9.34 1.05
N GLY A 136 9.62 9.26 0.25
CA GLY A 136 10.99 9.45 0.74
C GLY A 136 11.58 8.17 1.34
N ASP A 137 11.63 7.12 0.57
CA ASP A 137 12.34 5.89 0.89
C ASP A 137 13.86 6.18 0.93
N TYR A 138 14.32 6.78 2.03
CA TYR A 138 15.74 7.06 2.28
C TYR A 138 16.61 5.80 2.11
N HIS A 139 16.01 4.63 2.24
CA HIS A 139 16.64 3.35 2.00
C HIS A 139 17.21 3.19 0.59
N LEU A 140 16.66 3.88 -0.40
CA LEU A 140 17.19 3.87 -1.76
C LEU A 140 18.46 4.71 -1.91
N PHE A 141 18.72 5.60 -0.96
CA PHE A 141 19.83 6.56 -1.00
C PHE A 141 20.93 6.27 0.05
N ASP A 142 20.63 5.49 1.08
CA ASP A 142 21.55 5.18 2.16
C ASP A 142 21.83 3.66 2.20
N LEU A 143 22.58 3.21 1.20
CA LEU A 143 22.90 1.79 0.99
C LEU A 143 23.70 1.18 2.15
N GLU A 144 24.38 1.99 2.94
CA GLU A 144 25.17 1.52 4.10
C GLU A 144 24.27 1.01 5.24
N LYS A 145 23.02 1.46 5.29
CA LYS A 145 22.04 1.08 6.33
C LYS A 145 21.15 -0.10 5.94
N LEU A 146 21.19 -0.52 4.68
CA LEU A 146 20.43 -1.64 4.18
C LEU A 146 21.27 -2.90 4.05
N ASP A 147 20.76 -4.00 4.56
CA ASP A 147 21.29 -5.30 4.16
C ASP A 147 20.94 -5.59 2.68
N ASN A 148 21.82 -6.33 2.00
CA ASN A 148 21.68 -6.65 0.58
C ASN A 148 20.35 -7.33 0.24
N ARG A 149 19.83 -8.17 1.13
CA ARG A 149 18.55 -8.87 0.93
C ARG A 149 17.39 -7.89 0.86
N THR A 150 17.33 -6.95 1.79
CA THR A 150 16.29 -5.92 1.82
C THR A 150 16.39 -4.99 0.61
N TYR A 151 17.59 -4.60 0.22
CA TYR A 151 17.83 -3.79 -0.97
C TYR A 151 17.34 -4.47 -2.26
N GLU A 152 17.72 -5.72 -2.51
CA GLU A 152 17.26 -6.48 -3.67
C GLU A 152 15.74 -6.71 -3.67
N TYR A 153 15.15 -6.86 -2.50
CA TYR A 153 13.72 -6.98 -2.35
C TYR A 153 13.00 -5.70 -2.76
N ILE A 154 13.45 -4.53 -2.27
CA ILE A 154 12.89 -3.22 -2.63
C ILE A 154 13.03 -2.99 -4.13
N LYS A 155 14.23 -3.21 -4.67
CA LYS A 155 14.51 -3.05 -6.09
C LYS A 155 13.53 -3.84 -6.97
N LYS A 156 13.32 -5.11 -6.66
CA LYS A 156 12.37 -5.96 -7.38
C LYS A 156 10.93 -5.46 -7.28
N GLN A 157 10.52 -4.94 -6.14
CA GLN A 157 9.19 -4.33 -5.98
C GLN A 157 9.01 -3.13 -6.92
N LEU A 158 10.03 -2.28 -7.03
CA LEU A 158 9.99 -1.11 -7.90
C LEU A 158 10.05 -1.48 -9.40
N GLU A 159 10.69 -2.58 -9.76
CA GLU A 159 10.75 -3.07 -11.13
C GLU A 159 9.40 -3.56 -11.67
N VAL A 160 8.49 -4.00 -10.80
CA VAL A 160 7.18 -4.53 -11.22
C VAL A 160 6.08 -3.49 -11.29
N VAL A 161 6.23 -2.34 -10.65
CA VAL A 161 5.27 -1.25 -10.74
C VAL A 161 5.58 -0.34 -11.92
N GLN A 162 4.54 0.07 -12.66
CA GLN A 162 4.73 0.93 -13.84
C GLN A 162 4.65 2.42 -13.50
N PHE A 163 3.89 2.78 -12.49
CA PHE A 163 3.74 4.17 -12.06
C PHE A 163 4.14 4.36 -10.60
N VAL A 164 5.05 5.30 -10.41
CA VAL A 164 5.47 5.82 -9.10
C VAL A 164 5.20 7.31 -9.10
N TYR A 165 4.58 7.83 -8.05
CA TYR A 165 4.53 9.26 -7.82
C TYR A 165 5.06 9.56 -6.41
N THR A 166 5.73 10.69 -6.29
CA THR A 166 6.37 11.15 -5.06
C THR A 166 5.71 12.43 -4.55
N VAL A 167 5.92 12.72 -3.27
CA VAL A 167 5.50 13.98 -2.63
C VAL A 167 6.63 14.98 -2.68
#